data_50d1ebbe8e45121d48b80f3603324986
#
_entry.id   50d1ebbe8e45121d48b80f3603324986
#
_cell.length_a   1.000
_cell.length_b   1.000
_cell.length_c   1.000
_cell.angle_alpha   90.00
_cell.angle_beta   90.00
_cell.angle_gamma   90.00
#
_symmetry.space_group_name_H-M   'P 1'
#
loop_
_entity.id
_entity.type
_entity.pdbx_description
1 polymer ?
#
loop_
_entity_poly.entity_id
_entity_poly.type
_entity_poly.pdbx_seq_one_letter_code
_entity_poly.pdbx_strand_id
1 'polypeptide(L)'
;MAAASEDANRQDSLALARLMRTLDELSKPTIARVQGAAFGGGVGLVACCDIAIGVPEAKFGLTESKLGLLPAVISPYVINAIGARQARRYFATAEIFDANEALRIGLLHQVVAADALDAAVQRQIDLLLKAGPVAAASAKTLIREVCAHHNGSRHDTDNAALIARLRVSPEGQEGLSAFLDKRKPQWIPN
;
A
#
# COMPACT_ATOMS: atom_id res chain seq x y z
N MET A 1 -18.73 -3.97 20.47
CA MET A 1 -19.00 -2.66 19.87
C MET A 1 -20.39 -2.11 20.24
N ALA A 2 -21.49 -2.75 19.93
CA ALA A 2 -22.84 -2.19 20.16
C ALA A 2 -23.17 -1.84 21.63
N ALA A 3 -22.57 -2.48 22.62
CA ALA A 3 -22.76 -2.24 24.05
C ALA A 3 -21.59 -1.51 24.72
N ALA A 4 -20.58 -1.10 23.97
CA ALA A 4 -19.40 -0.43 24.51
C ALA A 4 -19.65 1.08 24.67
N SER A 5 -19.02 1.71 25.68
CA SER A 5 -19.03 3.16 25.84
C SER A 5 -18.31 3.86 24.66
N GLU A 6 -18.57 5.15 24.50
CA GLU A 6 -17.87 5.97 23.49
C GLU A 6 -16.34 5.90 23.68
N ASP A 7 -15.86 5.99 24.91
CA ASP A 7 -14.43 5.91 25.20
C ASP A 7 -13.83 4.54 24.85
N ALA A 8 -14.51 3.46 25.17
CA ALA A 8 -14.07 2.11 24.77
C ALA A 8 -14.03 1.95 23.24
N ASN A 9 -15.04 2.43 22.51
CA ASN A 9 -15.06 2.44 21.05
C ASN A 9 -13.93 3.31 20.47
N ARG A 10 -13.63 4.45 21.09
CA ARG A 10 -12.51 5.31 20.71
C ARG A 10 -11.16 4.60 20.88
N GLN A 11 -10.95 3.88 21.97
CA GLN A 11 -9.73 3.12 22.21
C GLN A 11 -9.55 1.98 21.17
N ASP A 12 -10.61 1.26 20.85
CA ASP A 12 -10.61 0.23 19.81
C ASP A 12 -10.27 0.83 18.44
N SER A 13 -10.91 1.94 18.09
CA SER A 13 -10.62 2.67 16.85
C SER A 13 -9.17 3.16 16.75
N LEU A 14 -8.60 3.63 17.87
CA LEU A 14 -7.19 4.01 17.95
C LEU A 14 -6.24 2.81 17.78
N ALA A 15 -6.63 1.63 18.30
CA ALA A 15 -5.87 0.41 18.09
C ALA A 15 -5.85 0.01 16.60
N LEU A 16 -7.02 0.06 15.94
CA LEU A 16 -7.12 -0.17 14.49
C LEU A 16 -6.33 0.87 13.69
N ALA A 17 -6.40 2.14 14.07
CA ALA A 17 -5.64 3.21 13.41
C ALA A 17 -4.11 2.98 13.52
N ARG A 18 -3.64 2.52 14.69
CA ARG A 18 -2.22 2.14 14.86
C ARG A 18 -1.83 0.97 13.97
N LEU A 19 -2.68 -0.05 13.86
CA LEU A 19 -2.44 -1.20 12.97
C LEU A 19 -2.29 -0.74 11.52
N MET A 20 -3.24 0.04 11.01
CA MET A 20 -3.21 0.57 9.63
C MET A 20 -1.94 1.37 9.38
N ARG A 21 -1.64 2.33 10.26
CA ARG A 21 -0.44 3.15 10.14
C ARG A 21 0.84 2.32 10.18
N THR A 22 0.93 1.34 11.09
CA THR A 22 2.11 0.48 11.18
C THR A 22 2.34 -0.30 9.88
N LEU A 23 1.27 -0.79 9.24
CA LEU A 23 1.37 -1.51 7.97
C LEU A 23 1.78 -0.57 6.83
N ASP A 24 1.13 0.59 6.72
CA ASP A 24 1.39 1.60 5.69
C ASP A 24 2.82 2.16 5.77
N GLU A 25 3.28 2.45 7.00
CA GLU A 25 4.60 3.05 7.25
C GLU A 25 5.74 2.01 7.38
N LEU A 26 5.44 0.72 7.25
CA LEU A 26 6.47 -0.32 7.32
C LEU A 26 7.57 -0.04 6.30
N SER A 27 8.82 -0.07 6.73
CA SER A 27 9.96 0.19 5.84
C SER A 27 10.17 -0.88 4.76
N LYS A 28 9.60 -2.07 4.95
CA LYS A 28 9.63 -3.14 3.95
C LYS A 28 8.43 -3.02 3.02
N PRO A 29 8.59 -3.22 1.71
CA PRO A 29 7.45 -3.37 0.80
C PRO A 29 6.50 -4.48 1.25
N THR A 30 5.20 -4.24 1.11
CA THR A 30 4.15 -5.14 1.55
C THR A 30 3.27 -5.56 0.37
N ILE A 31 2.81 -6.81 0.38
CA ILE A 31 1.96 -7.36 -0.68
C ILE A 31 0.67 -7.90 -0.06
N ALA A 32 -0.47 -7.38 -0.47
CA ALA A 32 -1.77 -7.96 -0.18
C ALA A 32 -2.09 -9.08 -1.19
N ARG A 33 -2.22 -10.29 -0.68
CA ARG A 33 -2.68 -11.47 -1.41
C ARG A 33 -4.17 -11.67 -1.10
N VAL A 34 -5.05 -11.31 -2.02
CA VAL A 34 -6.49 -11.25 -1.78
C VAL A 34 -7.20 -12.41 -2.48
N GLN A 35 -7.70 -13.36 -1.68
CA GLN A 35 -8.35 -14.58 -2.19
C GLN A 35 -9.87 -14.58 -2.04
N GLY A 36 -10.42 -13.76 -1.14
CA GLY A 36 -11.85 -13.76 -0.82
C GLY A 36 -12.39 -12.37 -0.57
N ALA A 37 -13.40 -12.27 0.28
CA ALA A 37 -14.05 -10.99 0.59
C ALA A 37 -13.18 -10.13 1.52
N ALA A 38 -13.10 -8.83 1.21
CA ALA A 38 -12.53 -7.80 2.06
C ALA A 38 -13.57 -6.69 2.27
N PHE A 39 -14.07 -6.54 3.51
CA PHE A 39 -15.05 -5.54 3.87
C PHE A 39 -14.51 -4.63 4.98
N GLY A 40 -14.93 -3.37 4.98
CA GLY A 40 -14.56 -2.40 6.01
C GLY A 40 -13.06 -2.35 6.25
N GLY A 41 -12.64 -2.69 7.48
CA GLY A 41 -11.22 -2.78 7.85
C GLY A 41 -10.37 -3.68 6.95
N GLY A 42 -10.97 -4.74 6.34
CA GLY A 42 -10.29 -5.58 5.35
C GLY A 42 -9.89 -4.81 4.09
N VAL A 43 -10.74 -3.91 3.59
CA VAL A 43 -10.38 -3.00 2.48
C VAL A 43 -9.26 -2.05 2.93
N GLY A 44 -9.32 -1.57 4.18
CA GLY A 44 -8.25 -0.76 4.76
C GLY A 44 -6.90 -1.45 4.76
N LEU A 45 -6.85 -2.73 5.16
CA LEU A 45 -5.59 -3.53 5.12
C LEU A 45 -5.06 -3.68 3.70
N VAL A 46 -5.93 -3.94 2.72
CA VAL A 46 -5.52 -4.01 1.30
C VAL A 46 -4.95 -2.67 0.84
N ALA A 47 -5.61 -1.56 1.18
CA ALA A 47 -5.20 -0.21 0.81
C ALA A 47 -3.89 0.25 1.47
N CYS A 48 -3.53 -0.29 2.65
CA CYS A 48 -2.26 -0.02 3.32
C CYS A 48 -1.08 -0.78 2.71
N CYS A 49 -1.33 -1.80 1.88
CA CYS A 49 -0.25 -2.56 1.25
C CYS A 49 0.24 -1.85 -0.01
N ASP A 50 1.57 -1.94 -0.27
CA ASP A 50 2.19 -1.31 -1.44
C ASP A 50 1.77 -1.97 -2.76
N ILE A 51 1.51 -3.27 -2.73
CA ILE A 51 1.07 -4.06 -3.89
C ILE A 51 -0.13 -4.90 -3.46
N ALA A 52 -1.17 -4.93 -4.28
CA ALA A 52 -2.36 -5.75 -4.01
C ALA A 52 -2.71 -6.59 -5.24
N ILE A 53 -2.81 -7.91 -5.06
CA ILE A 53 -3.14 -8.88 -6.10
C ILE A 53 -4.34 -9.68 -5.62
N GLY A 54 -5.38 -9.79 -6.45
CA GLY A 54 -6.60 -10.53 -6.11
C GLY A 54 -6.98 -11.55 -7.15
N VAL A 55 -8.00 -12.34 -6.79
CA VAL A 55 -8.66 -13.30 -7.69
C VAL A 55 -10.00 -12.74 -8.17
N PRO A 56 -10.57 -13.22 -9.31
CA PRO A 56 -11.83 -12.73 -9.85
C PRO A 56 -13.01 -12.85 -8.89
N GLU A 57 -12.98 -13.85 -7.99
CA GLU A 57 -14.03 -14.14 -7.02
C GLU A 57 -14.00 -13.18 -5.82
N ALA A 58 -12.93 -12.41 -5.65
CA ALA A 58 -12.80 -11.48 -4.54
C ALA A 58 -13.88 -10.38 -4.60
N LYS A 59 -14.42 -10.04 -3.43
CA LYS A 59 -15.44 -9.01 -3.26
C LYS A 59 -14.98 -7.99 -2.26
N PHE A 60 -15.31 -6.73 -2.52
CA PHE A 60 -14.91 -5.60 -1.72
C PHE A 60 -16.11 -4.75 -1.35
N GLY A 61 -16.05 -4.08 -0.20
CA GLY A 61 -17.11 -3.17 0.20
C GLY A 61 -16.75 -2.36 1.44
N LEU A 62 -17.20 -1.12 1.43
CA LEU A 62 -17.10 -0.17 2.55
C LEU A 62 -18.49 -0.02 3.13
N THR A 63 -18.92 -1.07 3.84
CA THR A 63 -20.33 -1.30 4.20
C THR A 63 -20.76 -0.58 5.46
N GLU A 64 -19.92 0.22 6.07
CA GLU A 64 -20.14 0.94 7.33
C GLU A 64 -21.39 1.83 7.29
N SER A 65 -21.65 2.50 6.15
CA SER A 65 -22.80 3.40 6.01
C SER A 65 -24.15 2.69 6.12
N LYS A 66 -24.22 1.40 5.80
CA LYS A 66 -25.42 0.57 6.02
C LYS A 66 -25.72 0.35 7.49
N LEU A 67 -24.74 0.56 8.36
CA LEU A 67 -24.85 0.45 9.83
C LEU A 67 -24.98 1.83 10.50
N GLY A 68 -25.12 2.91 9.73
CA GLY A 68 -25.11 4.28 10.27
C GLY A 68 -23.72 4.73 10.75
N LEU A 69 -22.65 4.08 10.25
CA LEU A 69 -21.26 4.35 10.60
C LEU A 69 -20.49 4.90 9.39
N LEU A 70 -19.21 5.19 9.57
CA LEU A 70 -18.31 5.64 8.53
C LEU A 70 -17.03 4.81 8.54
N PRO A 71 -16.38 4.57 7.40
CA PRO A 71 -15.05 3.95 7.32
C PRO A 71 -13.94 4.93 7.71
N ALA A 72 -14.10 5.60 8.88
CA ALA A 72 -13.29 6.74 9.28
C ALA A 72 -11.80 6.40 9.43
N VAL A 73 -11.50 5.32 10.16
CA VAL A 73 -10.12 4.92 10.48
C VAL A 73 -9.32 4.54 9.22
N ILE A 74 -9.96 3.89 8.27
CA ILE A 74 -9.32 3.42 7.03
C ILE A 74 -9.36 4.47 5.93
N SER A 75 -10.12 5.56 6.10
CA SER A 75 -10.37 6.56 5.04
C SER A 75 -9.10 7.14 4.41
N PRO A 76 -8.01 7.49 5.14
CA PRO A 76 -6.82 8.04 4.52
C PRO A 76 -6.20 7.09 3.50
N TYR A 77 -6.08 5.81 3.85
CA TYR A 77 -5.47 4.78 3.01
C TYR A 77 -6.32 4.45 1.80
N VAL A 78 -7.63 4.29 2.02
CA VAL A 78 -8.58 4.01 0.91
C VAL A 78 -8.65 5.18 -0.06
N ILE A 79 -8.72 6.43 0.43
CA ILE A 79 -8.74 7.62 -0.42
C ILE A 79 -7.43 7.73 -1.23
N ASN A 80 -6.28 7.42 -0.63
CA ASN A 80 -5.01 7.39 -1.35
C ASN A 80 -4.98 6.34 -2.46
N ALA A 81 -5.55 5.16 -2.21
CA ALA A 81 -5.58 4.06 -3.18
C ALA A 81 -6.54 4.32 -4.34
N ILE A 82 -7.80 4.72 -4.07
CA ILE A 82 -8.86 4.80 -5.10
C ILE A 82 -9.24 6.22 -5.52
N GLY A 83 -8.64 7.23 -4.88
CA GLY A 83 -8.93 8.64 -5.10
C GLY A 83 -10.25 9.10 -4.46
N ALA A 84 -10.33 10.39 -4.17
CA ALA A 84 -11.46 11.00 -3.45
C ALA A 84 -12.80 10.83 -4.18
N ARG A 85 -12.79 10.82 -5.51
CA ARG A 85 -14.04 10.70 -6.30
C ARG A 85 -14.67 9.32 -6.13
N GLN A 86 -13.89 8.25 -6.20
CA GLN A 86 -14.38 6.89 -6.00
C GLN A 86 -14.74 6.65 -4.51
N ALA A 87 -13.93 7.16 -3.60
CA ALA A 87 -14.24 7.07 -2.18
C ALA A 87 -15.60 7.69 -1.83
N ARG A 88 -15.97 8.86 -2.40
CA ARG A 88 -17.29 9.47 -2.20
C ARG A 88 -18.42 8.53 -2.61
N ARG A 89 -18.28 7.81 -3.74
CA ARG A 89 -19.28 6.85 -4.20
C ARG A 89 -19.42 5.71 -3.19
N TYR A 90 -18.33 4.99 -2.94
CA TYR A 90 -18.36 3.76 -2.15
C TYR A 90 -18.63 3.99 -0.66
N PHE A 91 -18.16 5.10 -0.08
CA PHE A 91 -18.46 5.44 1.32
C PHE A 91 -19.93 5.78 1.52
N ALA A 92 -20.56 6.47 0.56
CA ALA A 92 -21.95 6.88 0.66
C ALA A 92 -22.94 5.74 0.31
N THR A 93 -22.66 4.98 -0.73
CA THR A 93 -23.59 3.93 -1.21
C THR A 93 -23.42 2.61 -0.47
N ALA A 94 -22.25 2.37 0.10
CA ALA A 94 -21.88 1.08 0.68
C ALA A 94 -22.13 -0.11 -0.28
N GLU A 95 -22.04 0.13 -1.59
CA GLU A 95 -22.17 -0.92 -2.58
C GLU A 95 -20.96 -1.87 -2.54
N ILE A 96 -21.24 -3.13 -2.86
CA ILE A 96 -20.21 -4.16 -2.99
C ILE A 96 -19.75 -4.15 -4.44
N PHE A 97 -18.43 -4.23 -4.65
CA PHE A 97 -17.83 -4.29 -5.96
C PHE A 97 -16.91 -5.51 -6.11
N ASP A 98 -16.69 -5.93 -7.34
CA ASP A 98 -15.87 -7.10 -7.66
C ASP A 98 -14.38 -6.74 -7.87
N ALA A 99 -13.59 -7.77 -8.16
CA ALA A 99 -12.15 -7.63 -8.38
C ALA A 99 -11.80 -6.79 -9.61
N ASN A 100 -12.61 -6.84 -10.67
CA ASN A 100 -12.38 -6.04 -11.88
C ASN A 100 -12.59 -4.56 -11.60
N GLU A 101 -13.64 -4.23 -10.87
CA GLU A 101 -13.87 -2.86 -10.43
C GLU A 101 -12.77 -2.41 -9.45
N ALA A 102 -12.34 -3.27 -8.50
CA ALA A 102 -11.23 -2.99 -7.61
C ALA A 102 -9.93 -2.68 -8.37
N LEU A 103 -9.64 -3.41 -9.45
CA LEU A 103 -8.54 -3.15 -10.37
C LEU A 103 -8.72 -1.80 -11.08
N ARG A 104 -9.92 -1.56 -11.63
CA ARG A 104 -10.21 -0.33 -12.37
C ARG A 104 -10.05 0.94 -11.54
N ILE A 105 -10.40 0.87 -10.25
CA ILE A 105 -10.32 2.03 -9.34
C ILE A 105 -8.97 2.17 -8.62
N GLY A 106 -8.06 1.21 -8.81
CA GLY A 106 -6.72 1.25 -8.23
C GLY A 106 -6.58 0.61 -6.86
N LEU A 107 -7.60 -0.05 -6.32
CA LEU A 107 -7.49 -0.81 -5.06
C LEU A 107 -6.65 -2.09 -5.25
N LEU A 108 -6.78 -2.75 -6.41
CA LEU A 108 -5.91 -3.85 -6.81
C LEU A 108 -4.99 -3.41 -7.94
N HIS A 109 -3.77 -3.95 -7.97
CA HIS A 109 -2.81 -3.78 -9.05
C HIS A 109 -2.93 -4.87 -10.12
N GLN A 110 -3.44 -6.04 -9.72
CA GLN A 110 -3.58 -7.19 -10.61
C GLN A 110 -4.73 -8.09 -10.16
N VAL A 111 -5.41 -8.71 -11.14
CA VAL A 111 -6.37 -9.79 -10.92
C VAL A 111 -5.90 -10.98 -11.73
N VAL A 112 -5.77 -12.13 -11.10
CA VAL A 112 -5.29 -13.38 -11.70
C VAL A 112 -6.18 -14.55 -11.28
N ALA A 113 -6.18 -15.63 -12.05
CA ALA A 113 -6.87 -16.86 -11.67
C ALA A 113 -6.40 -17.38 -10.31
N ALA A 114 -7.27 -18.05 -9.56
CA ALA A 114 -6.99 -18.45 -8.19
C ALA A 114 -5.76 -19.38 -8.06
N ASP A 115 -5.55 -20.25 -9.03
CA ASP A 115 -4.39 -21.13 -9.12
C ASP A 115 -3.09 -20.40 -9.51
N ALA A 116 -3.18 -19.22 -10.11
CA ALA A 116 -2.04 -18.38 -10.48
C ALA A 116 -1.66 -17.34 -9.40
N LEU A 117 -2.46 -17.21 -8.32
CA LEU A 117 -2.28 -16.14 -7.32
C LEU A 117 -0.91 -16.20 -6.64
N ASP A 118 -0.50 -17.36 -6.18
CA ASP A 118 0.80 -17.53 -5.50
C ASP A 118 1.97 -17.24 -6.44
N ALA A 119 1.89 -17.68 -7.69
CA ALA A 119 2.90 -17.37 -8.71
C ALA A 119 2.95 -15.87 -9.03
N ALA A 120 1.82 -15.17 -9.03
CA ALA A 120 1.77 -13.73 -9.23
C ALA A 120 2.41 -12.97 -8.05
N VAL A 121 2.12 -13.37 -6.82
CA VAL A 121 2.76 -12.83 -5.61
C VAL A 121 4.27 -13.09 -5.64
N GLN A 122 4.69 -14.31 -5.97
CA GLN A 122 6.12 -14.66 -6.03
C GLN A 122 6.86 -13.80 -7.06
N ARG A 123 6.27 -13.53 -8.23
CA ARG A 123 6.88 -12.63 -9.21
C ARG A 123 7.12 -11.22 -8.65
N GLN A 124 6.22 -10.69 -7.83
CA GLN A 124 6.43 -9.39 -7.19
C GLN A 124 7.54 -9.45 -6.14
N ILE A 125 7.58 -10.53 -5.35
CA ILE A 125 8.68 -10.77 -4.39
C ILE A 125 10.02 -10.81 -5.12
N ASP A 126 10.11 -11.56 -6.22
CA ASP A 126 11.34 -11.68 -7.02
C ASP A 126 11.80 -10.33 -7.61
N LEU A 127 10.85 -9.45 -7.98
CA LEU A 127 11.16 -8.10 -8.43
C LEU A 127 11.67 -7.24 -7.27
N LEU A 128 11.01 -7.30 -6.11
CA LEU A 128 11.40 -6.55 -4.92
C LEU A 128 12.80 -6.97 -4.42
N LEU A 129 13.11 -8.25 -4.47
CA LEU A 129 14.42 -8.79 -4.07
C LEU A 129 15.56 -8.38 -5.03
N LYS A 130 15.25 -7.92 -6.23
CA LYS A 130 16.25 -7.35 -7.17
C LYS A 130 16.56 -5.88 -6.87
N ALA A 131 15.69 -5.18 -6.15
CA ALA A 131 15.92 -3.80 -5.75
C ALA A 131 16.84 -3.72 -4.52
N GLY A 132 17.63 -2.65 -4.42
CA GLY A 132 18.38 -2.37 -3.21
C GLY A 132 17.45 -2.17 -2.01
N PRO A 133 17.65 -2.86 -0.89
CA PRO A 133 16.72 -2.83 0.24
C PRO A 133 16.56 -1.43 0.85
N VAL A 134 17.62 -0.63 0.92
CA VAL A 134 17.56 0.76 1.41
C VAL A 134 16.85 1.64 0.38
N ALA A 135 17.10 1.45 -0.91
CA ALA A 135 16.44 2.19 -1.97
C ALA A 135 14.92 1.91 -2.00
N ALA A 136 14.52 0.65 -1.87
CA ALA A 136 13.11 0.25 -1.82
C ALA A 136 12.38 0.85 -0.60
N ALA A 137 13.01 0.82 0.58
CA ALA A 137 12.47 1.46 1.79
C ALA A 137 12.37 2.98 1.64
N SER A 138 13.40 3.60 1.07
CA SER A 138 13.43 5.06 0.83
C SER A 138 12.36 5.51 -0.16
N ALA A 139 12.04 4.69 -1.16
CA ALA A 139 11.00 4.98 -2.14
C ALA A 139 9.62 5.13 -1.48
N LYS A 140 9.26 4.28 -0.51
CA LYS A 140 8.00 4.42 0.26
C LYS A 140 7.93 5.74 1.00
N THR A 141 9.02 6.11 1.69
CA THR A 141 9.10 7.37 2.42
C THR A 141 9.00 8.56 1.48
N LEU A 142 9.72 8.53 0.35
CA LEU A 142 9.70 9.59 -0.67
C LEU A 142 8.28 9.81 -1.21
N ILE A 143 7.57 8.75 -1.59
CA ILE A 143 6.20 8.85 -2.11
C ILE A 143 5.29 9.52 -1.08
N ARG A 144 5.35 9.12 0.18
CA ARG A 144 4.54 9.69 1.25
C ARG A 144 4.83 11.19 1.45
N GLU A 145 6.11 11.58 1.47
CA GLU A 145 6.52 12.97 1.63
C GLU A 145 6.07 13.84 0.45
N VAL A 146 6.24 13.36 -0.77
CA VAL A 146 5.80 14.07 -1.98
C VAL A 146 4.28 14.23 -2.01
N CYS A 147 3.52 13.17 -1.66
CA CYS A 147 2.06 13.24 -1.63
C CYS A 147 1.52 14.14 -0.49
N ALA A 148 2.24 14.24 0.63
CA ALA A 148 1.82 15.06 1.76
C ALA A 148 2.01 16.58 1.54
N HIS A 149 2.90 16.98 0.64
CA HIS A 149 3.30 18.38 0.46
C HIS A 149 3.17 18.80 -1.01
N HIS A 150 2.34 19.79 -1.29
CA HIS A 150 2.11 20.32 -2.65
C HIS A 150 3.07 21.48 -3.02
N ASN A 151 4.25 21.58 -2.40
CA ASN A 151 5.17 22.72 -2.60
C ASN A 151 6.41 22.29 -3.41
N GLY A 152 6.39 22.50 -4.74
CA GLY A 152 7.37 22.03 -5.71
C GLY A 152 8.83 22.43 -5.39
N SER A 153 9.12 23.67 -5.00
CA SER A 153 10.49 24.13 -4.75
C SER A 153 11.16 23.48 -3.53
N ARG A 154 10.37 23.11 -2.51
CA ARG A 154 10.88 22.36 -1.36
C ARG A 154 11.25 20.92 -1.76
N HIS A 155 10.44 20.30 -2.61
CA HIS A 155 10.73 18.97 -3.13
C HIS A 155 12.02 18.92 -3.93
N ASP A 156 12.34 19.94 -4.73
CA ASP A 156 13.58 19.96 -5.51
C ASP A 156 14.82 19.86 -4.61
N THR A 157 14.87 20.64 -3.53
CA THR A 157 15.99 20.63 -2.59
C THR A 157 16.07 19.31 -1.80
N ASP A 158 14.94 18.88 -1.24
CA ASP A 158 14.89 17.67 -0.41
C ASP A 158 15.17 16.41 -1.23
N ASN A 159 14.61 16.31 -2.44
CA ASN A 159 14.84 15.20 -3.35
C ASN A 159 16.29 15.17 -3.88
N ALA A 160 16.87 16.34 -4.21
CA ALA A 160 18.26 16.42 -4.58
C ALA A 160 19.20 15.97 -3.45
N ALA A 161 18.91 16.37 -2.21
CA ALA A 161 19.66 15.93 -1.05
C ALA A 161 19.51 14.42 -0.79
N LEU A 162 18.30 13.88 -0.94
CA LEU A 162 18.03 12.45 -0.78
C LEU A 162 18.82 11.62 -1.80
N ILE A 163 18.72 11.94 -3.09
CA ILE A 163 19.43 11.17 -4.13
C ILE A 163 20.94 11.31 -4.00
N ALA A 164 21.45 12.47 -3.59
CA ALA A 164 22.87 12.66 -3.34
C ALA A 164 23.38 11.75 -2.22
N ARG A 165 22.65 11.65 -1.09
CA ARG A 165 22.99 10.73 0.01
C ARG A 165 22.95 9.26 -0.44
N LEU A 166 21.92 8.86 -1.18
CA LEU A 166 21.80 7.49 -1.66
C LEU A 166 22.94 7.11 -2.62
N ARG A 167 23.35 8.03 -3.50
CA ARG A 167 24.47 7.78 -4.44
C ARG A 167 25.79 7.49 -3.72
N VAL A 168 26.09 8.16 -2.62
CA VAL A 168 27.33 7.95 -1.87
C VAL A 168 27.20 6.87 -0.77
N SER A 169 26.03 6.31 -0.58
CA SER A 169 25.80 5.23 0.39
C SER A 169 26.50 3.93 -0.04
N PRO A 170 26.83 3.02 0.89
CA PRO A 170 27.39 1.72 0.54
C PRO A 170 26.54 0.94 -0.47
N GLU A 171 25.20 0.95 -0.31
CA GLU A 171 24.29 0.29 -1.25
C GLU A 171 24.30 0.96 -2.63
N GLY A 172 24.26 2.30 -2.66
CA GLY A 172 24.32 3.06 -3.93
C GLY A 172 25.61 2.83 -4.68
N GLN A 173 26.75 2.80 -3.99
CA GLN A 173 28.06 2.53 -4.60
C GLN A 173 28.18 1.08 -5.08
N GLU A 174 27.68 0.12 -4.32
CA GLU A 174 27.61 -1.29 -4.74
C GLU A 174 26.75 -1.45 -6.01
N GLY A 175 25.57 -0.85 -6.02
CA GLY A 175 24.66 -0.93 -7.17
C GLY A 175 25.27 -0.32 -8.44
N LEU A 176 25.91 0.85 -8.33
CA LEU A 176 26.59 1.52 -9.43
C LEU A 176 27.77 0.71 -9.95
N SER A 177 28.61 0.19 -9.05
CA SER A 177 29.75 -0.66 -9.40
C SER A 177 29.27 -1.94 -10.10
N ALA A 178 28.29 -2.63 -9.51
CA ALA A 178 27.71 -3.85 -10.10
C ALA A 178 27.18 -3.61 -11.52
N PHE A 179 26.49 -2.48 -11.74
CA PHE A 179 25.99 -2.10 -13.06
C PHE A 179 27.11 -1.87 -14.07
N LEU A 180 28.15 -1.12 -13.70
CA LEU A 180 29.30 -0.84 -14.58
C LEU A 180 30.08 -2.12 -14.90
N ASP A 181 30.27 -2.99 -13.92
CA ASP A 181 30.99 -4.26 -14.04
C ASP A 181 30.14 -5.37 -14.68
N LYS A 182 28.87 -5.10 -15.02
CA LYS A 182 27.90 -6.06 -15.57
C LYS A 182 27.74 -7.33 -14.73
N ARG A 183 27.77 -7.18 -13.40
CA ARG A 183 27.56 -8.24 -12.42
C ARG A 183 26.27 -8.02 -11.61
N LYS A 184 25.85 -9.04 -10.88
CA LYS A 184 24.78 -8.87 -9.89
C LYS A 184 25.30 -8.07 -8.67
N PRO A 185 24.51 -7.16 -8.11
CA PRO A 185 24.83 -6.55 -6.82
C PRO A 185 24.70 -7.57 -5.68
N GLN A 186 25.43 -7.31 -4.59
CA GLN A 186 25.58 -8.27 -3.47
C GLN A 186 24.29 -8.62 -2.76
N TRP A 187 23.24 -7.80 -2.84
CA TRP A 187 21.93 -8.10 -2.24
C TRP A 187 21.10 -9.09 -3.06
N ILE A 188 21.49 -9.43 -4.28
CA ILE A 188 20.83 -10.47 -5.08
C ILE A 188 21.57 -11.78 -4.84
N PRO A 189 20.91 -12.79 -4.22
CA PRO A 189 21.54 -14.10 -4.02
C PRO A 189 21.90 -14.76 -5.34
N ASN A 190 22.98 -15.56 -5.31
CA ASN A 190 23.46 -16.35 -6.46
C ASN A 190 22.46 -17.42 -6.88
#